data_51b6121e5bb796beb3c091c4eb8086f3
#
_entry.id   51b6121e5bb796beb3c091c4eb8086f3
#
_cell.length_a   1.000
_cell.length_b   1.000
_cell.length_c   1.000
_cell.angle_alpha   90.00
_cell.angle_beta   90.00
_cell.angle_gamma   90.00
#
_symmetry.space_group_name_H-M   'P 1'
#
loop_
_entity.id
_entity.type
_entity.pdbx_description
1 polymer ?
#
loop_
_entity_poly.entity_id
_entity_poly.type
_entity_poly.pdbx_seq_one_letter_code
_entity_poly.pdbx_strand_id
1 'polypeptide(L)'
;MASAQKRVVRVYPKHGTVVTTIHKPRLVVHKKHNYYFSNGIWYKNRGRRYVVVNAPVGIKVRTLPRGNKVVVVNGRKLYKYKGVWYKKSGRQYKVVIV
;
A
#
# COMPACT_ATOMS: atom_id res chain seq x y z
N MET A 1 5.72 -26.81 -27.90
CA MET A 1 4.64 -25.92 -27.52
C MET A 1 5.00 -25.18 -26.25
N ALA A 2 4.88 -23.91 -26.31
CA ALA A 2 5.10 -23.15 -25.11
C ALA A 2 4.08 -23.56 -24.05
N SER A 3 4.54 -24.08 -22.95
CA SER A 3 3.68 -24.27 -21.81
C SER A 3 3.08 -22.90 -21.47
N ALA A 4 1.80 -22.85 -21.30
CA ALA A 4 1.17 -21.68 -20.78
C ALA A 4 1.82 -21.37 -19.42
N GLN A 5 2.65 -20.37 -19.39
CA GLN A 5 3.12 -19.86 -18.12
C GLN A 5 1.92 -19.37 -17.36
N LYS A 6 1.64 -19.98 -16.24
CA LYS A 6 0.63 -19.45 -15.33
C LYS A 6 1.08 -18.08 -14.84
N ARG A 7 0.47 -17.04 -15.36
CA ARG A 7 0.61 -15.74 -14.77
C ARG A 7 -0.06 -15.76 -13.40
N VAL A 8 0.73 -15.53 -12.38
CA VAL A 8 0.17 -15.26 -11.07
C VAL A 8 -0.37 -13.82 -11.13
N VAL A 9 -1.68 -13.72 -11.31
CA VAL A 9 -2.34 -12.41 -11.22
C VAL A 9 -2.62 -12.16 -9.75
N ARG A 10 -1.94 -11.19 -9.19
CA ARG A 10 -2.23 -10.74 -7.84
C ARG A 10 -3.41 -9.79 -7.90
N VAL A 11 -4.50 -10.19 -7.27
CA VAL A 11 -5.70 -9.36 -7.17
C VAL A 11 -5.68 -8.64 -5.84
N TYR A 12 -5.72 -7.33 -5.89
CA TYR A 12 -5.87 -6.49 -4.70
C TYR A 12 -7.30 -5.95 -4.64
N PRO A 13 -7.80 -5.61 -3.43
CA PRO A 13 -9.11 -4.98 -3.33
C PRO A 13 -9.17 -3.71 -4.17
N LYS A 14 -10.24 -3.56 -4.92
CA LYS A 14 -10.45 -2.33 -5.71
C LYS A 14 -10.69 -1.14 -4.78
N HIS A 15 -10.21 0.02 -5.19
CA HIS A 15 -10.53 1.26 -4.50
C HIS A 15 -12.05 1.46 -4.48
N GLY A 16 -12.58 1.93 -3.36
CA GLY A 16 -14.00 2.04 -3.15
C GLY A 16 -14.65 0.81 -2.53
N THR A 17 -13.94 -0.31 -2.44
CA THR A 17 -14.46 -1.50 -1.73
C THR A 17 -14.69 -1.16 -0.26
N VAL A 18 -15.88 -1.51 0.24
CA VAL A 18 -16.26 -1.25 1.63
C VAL A 18 -16.14 -2.54 2.42
N VAL A 19 -15.46 -2.47 3.57
CA VAL A 19 -15.30 -3.58 4.48
C VAL A 19 -15.77 -3.18 5.88
N THR A 20 -16.21 -4.15 6.67
CA THR A 20 -16.68 -3.89 8.03
C THR A 20 -15.58 -3.97 9.07
N THR A 21 -14.58 -4.80 8.81
CA THR A 21 -13.47 -5.03 9.74
C THR A 21 -12.14 -5.03 8.99
N ILE A 22 -11.10 -4.59 9.69
CA ILE A 22 -9.73 -4.60 9.19
C ILE A 22 -8.87 -5.32 10.22
N HIS A 23 -7.97 -6.19 9.76
CA HIS A 23 -7.08 -6.93 10.65
C HIS A 23 -5.96 -6.01 11.17
N LYS A 24 -5.94 -5.80 12.49
CA LYS A 24 -4.91 -5.02 13.19
C LYS A 24 -4.52 -3.73 12.44
N PRO A 25 -5.48 -2.83 12.19
CA PRO A 25 -5.18 -1.61 11.45
C PRO A 25 -4.26 -0.69 12.23
N ARG A 26 -3.36 -0.04 11.51
CA ARG A 26 -2.52 1.01 12.07
C ARG A 26 -3.04 2.35 11.61
N LEU A 27 -3.33 3.24 12.55
CA LEU A 27 -3.74 4.60 12.23
C LEU A 27 -2.53 5.41 11.77
N VAL A 28 -2.66 6.05 10.63
CA VAL A 28 -1.65 6.96 10.08
C VAL A 28 -2.32 8.29 9.76
N VAL A 29 -1.86 9.36 10.37
CA VAL A 29 -2.40 10.70 10.14
C VAL A 29 -1.56 11.40 9.09
N HIS A 30 -2.22 11.93 8.06
CA HIS A 30 -1.57 12.64 6.97
C HIS A 30 -2.41 13.84 6.56
N LYS A 31 -1.84 15.06 6.62
CA LYS A 31 -2.52 16.30 6.26
C LYS A 31 -3.89 16.45 6.94
N LYS A 32 -3.93 16.18 8.25
CA LYS A 32 -5.16 16.23 9.07
C LYS A 32 -6.21 15.17 8.71
N HIS A 33 -5.87 14.19 7.87
CA HIS A 33 -6.75 13.07 7.55
C HIS A 33 -6.25 11.80 8.22
N ASN A 34 -7.18 11.00 8.69
CA ASN A 34 -6.87 9.70 9.28
C ASN A 34 -6.97 8.61 8.21
N TYR A 35 -5.91 7.84 8.09
CA TYR A 35 -5.87 6.66 7.24
C TYR A 35 -5.59 5.45 8.09
N TYR A 36 -6.08 4.30 7.66
CA TYR A 36 -5.80 3.03 8.31
C TYR A 36 -5.03 2.14 7.35
N PHE A 37 -3.93 1.60 7.84
CA PHE A 37 -3.03 0.76 7.07
C PHE A 37 -3.05 -0.65 7.64
N SER A 38 -3.37 -1.63 6.80
CA SER A 38 -3.39 -3.04 7.18
C SER A 38 -2.97 -3.90 6.00
N ASN A 39 -1.97 -4.76 6.21
CA ASN A 39 -1.47 -5.69 5.19
C ASN A 39 -1.18 -5.02 3.84
N GLY A 40 -0.67 -3.80 3.87
CA GLY A 40 -0.33 -3.05 2.67
C GLY A 40 -1.50 -2.37 1.97
N ILE A 41 -2.71 -2.49 2.49
CA ILE A 41 -3.91 -1.84 1.97
C ILE A 41 -4.20 -0.60 2.79
N TRP A 42 -4.61 0.46 2.11
CA TRP A 42 -4.96 1.73 2.72
C TRP A 42 -6.46 1.91 2.77
N TYR A 43 -6.96 2.37 3.91
CA TYR A 43 -8.39 2.55 4.16
C TYR A 43 -8.67 3.91 4.75
N LYS A 44 -9.88 4.39 4.52
CA LYS A 44 -10.47 5.52 5.27
C LYS A 44 -11.71 5.03 6.00
N ASN A 45 -11.99 5.68 7.11
CA ASN A 45 -13.21 5.43 7.86
C ASN A 45 -14.41 6.01 7.09
N ARG A 46 -15.49 5.25 7.02
CA ARG A 46 -16.75 5.68 6.42
C ARG A 46 -17.89 5.25 7.34
N GLY A 47 -18.22 6.11 8.30
CA GLY A 47 -19.16 5.76 9.35
C GLY A 47 -18.65 4.59 10.17
N ARG A 48 -19.41 3.50 10.24
CA ARG A 48 -19.00 2.29 10.96
C ARG A 48 -18.20 1.29 10.10
N ARG A 49 -17.89 1.68 8.87
CA ARG A 49 -17.20 0.82 7.90
C ARG A 49 -15.90 1.48 7.45
N TYR A 50 -15.14 0.75 6.68
CA TYR A 50 -13.91 1.23 6.09
C TYR A 50 -13.99 1.09 4.59
N VAL A 51 -13.41 2.05 3.87
CA VAL A 51 -13.37 2.02 2.41
C VAL A 51 -11.92 1.96 1.95
N VAL A 52 -11.63 1.07 1.00
CA VAL A 52 -10.31 0.97 0.38
C VAL A 52 -10.06 2.22 -0.45
N VAL A 53 -8.92 2.86 -0.21
CA VAL A 53 -8.52 4.09 -0.91
C VAL A 53 -7.11 3.94 -1.49
N ASN A 54 -6.78 4.83 -2.40
CA ASN A 54 -5.41 4.96 -2.87
C ASN A 54 -4.49 5.32 -1.71
N ALA A 55 -3.28 4.77 -1.72
CA ALA A 55 -2.26 5.22 -0.79
C ALA A 55 -2.00 6.71 -1.00
N PRO A 56 -2.12 7.54 0.05
CA PRO A 56 -1.89 8.97 -0.12
C PRO A 56 -0.41 9.26 -0.38
N VAL A 57 -0.15 9.98 -1.46
CA VAL A 57 1.23 10.35 -1.85
C VAL A 57 1.86 11.21 -0.78
N GLY A 58 3.08 10.85 -0.39
CA GLY A 58 3.83 11.57 0.63
C GLY A 58 3.61 11.07 2.05
N ILE A 59 2.64 10.19 2.28
CA ILE A 59 2.45 9.60 3.61
C ILE A 59 3.63 8.69 3.95
N LYS A 60 4.01 8.65 5.22
CA LYS A 60 5.15 7.87 5.68
C LYS A 60 4.70 6.75 6.60
N VAL A 61 5.32 5.58 6.43
CA VAL A 61 5.16 4.43 7.32
C VAL A 61 6.52 4.03 7.87
N ARG A 62 6.54 3.47 9.08
CA ARG A 62 7.80 3.09 9.73
C ARG A 62 8.43 1.86 9.10
N THR A 63 7.61 0.88 8.78
CA THR A 63 8.08 -0.39 8.24
C THR A 63 7.18 -0.83 7.12
N LEU A 64 7.75 -1.57 6.17
CA LEU A 64 6.98 -2.22 5.12
C LEU A 64 6.73 -3.68 5.50
N PRO A 65 5.58 -4.24 5.15
CA PRO A 65 5.32 -5.65 5.37
C PRO A 65 6.35 -6.53 4.67
N ARG A 66 6.55 -7.74 5.19
CA ARG A 66 7.35 -8.75 4.50
C ARG A 66 6.74 -9.04 3.14
N GLY A 67 7.58 -9.32 2.16
CA GLY A 67 7.13 -9.54 0.79
C GLY A 67 7.16 -8.29 -0.07
N ASN A 68 7.54 -7.14 0.49
CA ASN A 68 7.82 -5.99 -0.34
C ASN A 68 9.00 -6.32 -1.26
N LYS A 69 8.98 -5.75 -2.46
CA LYS A 69 10.03 -5.98 -3.47
C LYS A 69 10.85 -4.72 -3.65
N VAL A 70 12.16 -4.90 -3.71
CA VAL A 70 13.06 -3.82 -4.09
C VAL A 70 13.14 -3.77 -5.60
N VAL A 71 12.90 -2.59 -6.17
CA VAL A 71 12.95 -2.38 -7.61
C VAL A 71 13.80 -1.14 -7.88
N VAL A 72 14.72 -1.26 -8.83
CA VAL A 72 15.52 -0.12 -9.25
C VAL A 72 14.85 0.49 -10.49
N VAL A 73 14.45 1.77 -10.37
CA VAL A 73 13.82 2.52 -11.45
C VAL A 73 14.66 3.76 -11.71
N ASN A 74 15.20 3.87 -12.93
CA ASN A 74 16.07 4.99 -13.31
C ASN A 74 17.20 5.26 -12.31
N GLY A 75 17.86 4.18 -11.86
CA GLY A 75 18.94 4.27 -10.88
C GLY A 75 18.49 4.52 -9.45
N ARG A 76 17.20 4.61 -9.19
CA ARG A 76 16.66 4.83 -7.84
C ARG A 76 16.14 3.52 -7.27
N LYS A 77 16.52 3.23 -6.04
CA LYS A 77 16.01 2.10 -5.29
C LYS A 77 14.65 2.43 -4.71
N LEU A 78 13.63 1.70 -5.14
CA LEU A 78 12.27 1.85 -4.66
C LEU A 78 11.78 0.52 -4.08
N TYR A 79 10.73 0.60 -3.30
CA TYR A 79 10.10 -0.58 -2.70
C TYR A 79 8.67 -0.64 -3.18
N LYS A 80 8.22 -1.82 -3.57
CA LYS A 80 6.85 -2.03 -4.04
C LYS A 80 6.15 -3.06 -3.17
N TYR A 81 4.94 -2.73 -2.75
CA TYR A 81 4.11 -3.67 -2.02
C TYR A 81 2.64 -3.45 -2.36
N LYS A 82 1.97 -4.50 -2.82
CA LYS A 82 0.55 -4.48 -3.21
C LYS A 82 0.20 -3.29 -4.10
N GLY A 83 0.99 -3.06 -5.13
CA GLY A 83 0.77 -2.00 -6.10
C GLY A 83 1.15 -0.60 -5.65
N VAL A 84 1.62 -0.42 -4.43
CA VAL A 84 2.03 0.87 -3.89
C VAL A 84 3.54 0.98 -3.91
N TRP A 85 4.04 2.11 -4.39
CA TRP A 85 5.47 2.40 -4.44
C TRP A 85 5.91 3.22 -3.24
N TYR A 86 7.04 2.85 -2.68
CA TYR A 86 7.63 3.50 -1.52
C TYR A 86 9.08 3.87 -1.79
N LYS A 87 9.50 4.99 -1.26
CA LYS A 87 10.89 5.42 -1.24
C LYS A 87 11.36 5.53 0.21
N LYS A 88 12.54 5.03 0.50
CA LYS A 88 13.11 5.17 1.84
C LYS A 88 13.41 6.64 2.12
N SER A 89 12.93 7.15 3.24
CA SER A 89 13.12 8.52 3.69
C SER A 89 13.59 8.48 5.15
N GLY A 90 14.90 8.56 5.35
CA GLY A 90 15.48 8.38 6.68
C GLY A 90 15.19 6.98 7.20
N ARG A 91 14.51 6.89 8.34
CA ARG A 91 14.12 5.61 8.95
C ARG A 91 12.70 5.17 8.57
N GLN A 92 12.07 5.88 7.65
CA GLN A 92 10.70 5.63 7.24
C GLN A 92 10.63 5.36 5.75
N TYR A 93 9.45 4.96 5.30
CA TYR A 93 9.15 4.75 3.89
C TYR A 93 8.01 5.68 3.50
N LYS A 94 8.20 6.40 2.40
CA LYS A 94 7.25 7.39 1.92
C LYS A 94 6.59 6.90 0.64
N VAL A 95 5.26 7.00 0.56
CA VAL A 95 4.51 6.68 -0.65
C VAL A 95 4.88 7.68 -1.73
N VAL A 96 5.24 7.17 -2.91
CA VAL A 96 5.63 7.98 -4.07
C VAL A 96 4.89 7.52 -5.31
N ILE A 97 4.85 8.39 -6.30
CA ILE A 97 4.38 8.07 -7.64
C ILE A 97 5.60 7.73 -8.50
N VAL A 98 5.46 6.72 -9.32
CA VAL A 98 6.52 6.27 -10.23
C VAL A 98 6.18 6.61 -11.66
#